data_10273a2c86809611eb5c870156e3b554
#
_entry.id   10273a2c86809611eb5c870156e3b554
#
_cell.length_a   1.000
_cell.length_b   1.000
_cell.length_c   1.000
_cell.angle_alpha   90.00
_cell.angle_beta   90.00
_cell.angle_gamma   90.00
#
_symmetry.space_group_name_H-M   'P 1'
#
loop_
_entity.id
_entity.type
_entity.pdbx_description
1 polymer ?
#
loop_
_entity_poly.entity_id
_entity_poly.type
_entity_poly.pdbx_seq_one_letter_code
_entity_poly.pdbx_strand_id
1 'polypeptide(L)'
;MSDTIFAPASIPNLREVVFEKIREAIMTGVIPAGSKLSEIDLSRQFDVSRTPVREAIRQLVETGLVHLTTRRGAYVLLPTAKDTLDLYEIRTALEFISVEHLCANPPRDILLQLRGEFDEVSNDWDANRFMTMDVDFHTTLSKHANNSYLDFMLERVGAILQICRHYAIGNIPKVSSSREHIAIIDAILSRDVGRAREKMREHLENTRDALLEYISRHPEVAIPKE
;
A
#
# COMPACT_ATOMS: atom_id res chain seq x y z
N MET A 1 -32.04 17.09 35.72
CA MET A 1 -31.37 15.80 35.75
C MET A 1 -30.52 15.73 34.50
N SER A 2 -29.25 15.98 34.66
CA SER A 2 -28.28 15.99 33.56
C SER A 2 -27.67 14.60 33.52
N ASP A 3 -28.19 13.76 32.64
CA ASP A 3 -27.57 12.47 32.39
C ASP A 3 -26.41 12.59 31.40
N THR A 4 -25.28 13.02 31.92
CA THR A 4 -24.01 12.85 31.20
C THR A 4 -23.54 11.42 31.44
N ILE A 5 -24.00 10.50 30.59
CA ILE A 5 -23.78 9.06 30.79
C ILE A 5 -22.33 8.68 30.52
N PHE A 6 -21.59 9.43 29.71
CA PHE A 6 -20.18 9.11 29.42
C PHE A 6 -19.34 10.39 29.29
N ALA A 7 -18.29 10.51 30.08
CA ALA A 7 -17.16 11.37 29.78
C ALA A 7 -16.24 10.63 28.80
N PRO A 8 -15.76 11.27 27.71
CA PRO A 8 -14.83 10.60 26.81
C PRO A 8 -13.55 10.23 27.55
N ALA A 9 -13.23 8.95 27.63
CA ALA A 9 -11.93 8.51 28.10
C ALA A 9 -10.89 8.87 27.03
N SER A 10 -10.09 9.89 27.27
CA SER A 10 -8.96 10.30 26.44
C SER A 10 -7.71 9.46 26.67
N ILE A 11 -7.85 8.16 26.82
CA ILE A 11 -6.72 7.24 26.83
C ILE A 11 -6.54 6.82 25.35
N PRO A 12 -5.35 7.00 24.75
CA PRO A 12 -5.09 6.46 23.44
C PRO A 12 -5.52 5.00 23.44
N ASN A 13 -6.35 4.60 22.50
CA ASN A 13 -6.83 3.23 22.43
C ASN A 13 -5.60 2.33 22.20
N LEU A 14 -5.17 1.64 23.26
CA LEU A 14 -3.95 0.82 23.23
C LEU A 14 -3.95 -0.19 22.08
N ARG A 15 -5.13 -0.66 21.69
CA ARG A 15 -5.34 -1.49 20.51
C ARG A 15 -4.88 -0.73 19.24
N GLU A 16 -5.25 0.53 19.09
CA GLU A 16 -4.93 1.36 17.94
C GLU A 16 -3.42 1.60 17.83
N VAL A 17 -2.78 1.90 18.94
CA VAL A 17 -1.32 2.08 19.01
C VAL A 17 -0.60 0.79 18.62
N VAL A 18 -1.04 -0.35 19.13
CA VAL A 18 -0.47 -1.66 18.79
C VAL A 18 -0.70 -2.00 17.32
N PHE A 19 -1.91 -1.78 16.81
CA PHE A 19 -2.26 -1.98 15.41
C PHE A 19 -1.35 -1.17 14.48
N GLU A 20 -1.23 0.14 14.71
CA GLU A 20 -0.41 1.01 13.85
C GLU A 20 1.07 0.63 13.88
N LYS A 21 1.61 0.29 15.05
CA LYS A 21 3.01 -0.13 15.15
C LYS A 21 3.29 -1.46 14.45
N ILE A 22 2.39 -2.44 14.55
CA ILE A 22 2.54 -3.71 13.82
C ILE A 22 2.36 -3.47 12.32
N ARG A 23 1.38 -2.67 11.93
CA ARG A 23 1.14 -2.28 10.54
C ARG A 23 2.38 -1.62 9.93
N GLU A 24 2.94 -0.62 10.60
CA GLU A 24 4.16 0.05 10.16
C GLU A 24 5.33 -0.94 10.02
N ALA A 25 5.52 -1.82 11.01
CA ALA A 25 6.59 -2.82 10.97
C ALA A 25 6.43 -3.83 9.81
N ILE A 26 5.19 -4.17 9.44
CA ILE A 26 4.90 -5.00 8.26
C ILE A 26 5.18 -4.20 6.97
N MET A 27 4.70 -2.97 6.88
CA MET A 27 4.82 -2.12 5.69
C MET A 27 6.27 -1.73 5.38
N THR A 28 7.11 -1.63 6.41
CA THR A 28 8.55 -1.34 6.29
C THR A 28 9.43 -2.60 6.21
N GLY A 29 8.82 -3.79 6.25
CA GLY A 29 9.55 -5.05 6.19
C GLY A 29 10.30 -5.43 7.46
N VAL A 30 10.18 -4.67 8.55
CA VAL A 30 10.73 -5.03 9.89
C VAL A 30 10.13 -6.34 10.38
N ILE A 31 8.84 -6.55 10.11
CA ILE A 31 8.20 -7.86 10.23
C ILE A 31 8.03 -8.39 8.80
N PRO A 32 8.83 -9.36 8.37
CA PRO A 32 8.80 -9.87 7.00
C PRO A 32 7.46 -10.54 6.64
N ALA A 33 7.10 -10.52 5.35
CA ALA A 33 5.99 -11.31 4.83
C ALA A 33 6.17 -12.80 5.16
N GLY A 34 5.07 -13.50 5.42
CA GLY A 34 5.09 -14.88 5.90
C GLY A 34 5.45 -15.06 7.37
N SER A 35 5.87 -14.00 8.07
CA SER A 35 6.19 -14.09 9.51
C SER A 35 4.97 -14.39 10.34
N LYS A 36 5.17 -15.25 11.36
CA LYS A 36 4.15 -15.54 12.36
C LYS A 36 4.04 -14.39 13.37
N LEU A 37 2.82 -13.91 13.59
CA LEU A 37 2.51 -12.94 14.64
C LEU A 37 2.10 -13.66 15.91
N SER A 38 3.01 -13.71 16.91
CA SER A 38 2.76 -14.33 18.20
C SER A 38 2.15 -13.32 19.18
N GLU A 39 0.89 -13.54 19.60
CA GLU A 39 0.24 -12.70 20.61
C GLU A 39 1.08 -12.60 21.89
N ILE A 40 1.77 -13.70 22.27
CA ILE A 40 2.58 -13.77 23.50
C ILE A 40 3.82 -12.90 23.37
N ASP A 41 4.54 -13.02 22.25
CA ASP A 41 5.78 -12.29 22.06
C ASP A 41 5.53 -10.80 21.84
N LEU A 42 4.50 -10.46 21.05
CA LEU A 42 4.09 -9.09 20.85
C LEU A 42 3.60 -8.43 22.14
N SER A 43 2.84 -9.15 22.99
CA SER A 43 2.39 -8.61 24.27
C SER A 43 3.57 -8.30 25.22
N ARG A 44 4.63 -9.10 25.19
CA ARG A 44 5.86 -8.83 25.94
C ARG A 44 6.64 -7.64 25.37
N GLN A 45 6.77 -7.55 24.05
CA GLN A 45 7.50 -6.45 23.40
C GLN A 45 6.81 -5.10 23.59
N PHE A 46 5.48 -5.06 23.57
CA PHE A 46 4.70 -3.85 23.79
C PHE A 46 4.45 -3.53 25.28
N ASP A 47 4.82 -4.44 26.19
CA ASP A 47 4.51 -4.35 27.63
C ASP A 47 3.02 -4.14 27.90
N VAL A 48 2.18 -4.94 27.24
CA VAL A 48 0.72 -4.86 27.35
C VAL A 48 0.11 -6.25 27.56
N SER A 49 -1.16 -6.30 27.99
CA SER A 49 -1.89 -7.57 28.04
C SER A 49 -2.13 -8.13 26.63
N ARG A 50 -2.47 -9.42 26.54
CA ARG A 50 -2.72 -10.08 25.24
C ARG A 50 -3.97 -9.58 24.52
N THR A 51 -4.93 -9.00 25.23
CA THR A 51 -6.20 -8.54 24.65
C THR A 51 -6.01 -7.48 23.57
N PRO A 52 -5.37 -6.30 23.81
CA PRO A 52 -5.14 -5.30 22.78
C PRO A 52 -4.34 -5.81 21.59
N VAL A 53 -3.38 -6.74 21.82
CA VAL A 53 -2.60 -7.36 20.73
C VAL A 53 -3.49 -8.25 19.86
N ARG A 54 -4.35 -9.06 20.47
CA ARG A 54 -5.29 -9.91 19.73
C ARG A 54 -6.26 -9.09 18.90
N GLU A 55 -6.79 -8.01 19.46
CA GLU A 55 -7.69 -7.11 18.72
C GLU A 55 -6.97 -6.40 17.57
N ALA A 56 -5.72 -5.96 17.77
CA ALA A 56 -4.89 -5.39 16.71
C ALA A 56 -4.62 -6.41 15.58
N ILE A 57 -4.29 -7.66 15.92
CA ILE A 57 -4.12 -8.73 14.92
C ILE A 57 -5.42 -9.00 14.15
N ARG A 58 -6.58 -9.00 14.80
CA ARG A 58 -7.87 -9.15 14.12
C ARG A 58 -8.12 -8.01 13.14
N GLN A 59 -7.82 -6.79 13.53
CA GLN A 59 -7.93 -5.62 12.64
C GLN A 59 -6.97 -5.74 11.44
N LEU A 60 -5.74 -6.24 11.65
CA LEU A 60 -4.82 -6.53 10.54
C LEU A 60 -5.35 -7.62 9.59
N VAL A 61 -6.09 -8.60 10.10
CA VAL A 61 -6.78 -9.60 9.26
C VAL A 61 -7.91 -8.95 8.44
N GLU A 62 -8.68 -8.06 9.03
CA GLU A 62 -9.75 -7.31 8.33
C GLU A 62 -9.21 -6.40 7.23
N THR A 63 -7.99 -5.86 7.40
CA THR A 63 -7.31 -5.08 6.35
C THR A 63 -6.66 -5.93 5.26
N GLY A 64 -6.59 -7.25 5.44
CA GLY A 64 -5.94 -8.17 4.51
C GLY A 64 -4.42 -8.25 4.63
N LEU A 65 -3.80 -7.54 5.58
CA LEU A 65 -2.34 -7.57 5.79
C LEU A 65 -1.87 -8.84 6.51
N VAL A 66 -2.79 -9.51 7.19
CA VAL A 66 -2.54 -10.74 7.95
C VAL A 66 -3.61 -11.76 7.60
N HIS A 67 -3.26 -13.03 7.58
CA HIS A 67 -4.21 -14.12 7.45
C HIS A 67 -4.15 -15.05 8.68
N LEU A 68 -5.30 -15.64 9.01
CA LEU A 68 -5.40 -16.66 10.04
C LEU A 68 -5.37 -18.03 9.40
N THR A 69 -4.45 -18.88 9.84
CA THR A 69 -4.42 -20.31 9.48
C THR A 69 -5.03 -21.13 10.60
N THR A 70 -5.94 -22.02 10.26
CA THR A 70 -6.56 -22.95 11.19
C THR A 70 -5.46 -23.78 11.88
N ARG A 71 -5.29 -23.67 13.21
CA ARG A 71 -4.31 -24.37 14.03
C ARG A 71 -2.88 -23.81 14.04
N ARG A 72 -2.50 -22.87 13.17
CA ARG A 72 -1.12 -22.34 13.12
C ARG A 72 -0.99 -20.89 13.62
N GLY A 73 -2.09 -20.12 13.63
CA GLY A 73 -2.13 -18.75 14.12
C GLY A 73 -2.17 -17.69 13.03
N ALA A 74 -1.75 -16.47 13.36
CA ALA A 74 -1.73 -15.33 12.46
C ALA A 74 -0.37 -15.21 11.76
N TYR A 75 -0.41 -14.90 10.45
CA TYR A 75 0.79 -14.72 9.61
C TYR A 75 0.64 -13.48 8.74
N VAL A 76 1.73 -12.75 8.56
CA VAL A 76 1.79 -11.65 7.59
C VAL A 76 1.54 -12.20 6.19
N LEU A 77 0.63 -11.56 5.46
CA LEU A 77 0.29 -11.99 4.10
C LEU A 77 1.49 -11.80 3.18
N LEU A 78 1.70 -12.78 2.31
CA LEU A 78 2.45 -12.62 1.09
C LEU A 78 1.57 -13.09 -0.06
N PRO A 79 1.17 -12.20 -0.99
CA PRO A 79 0.37 -12.59 -2.14
C PRO A 79 1.09 -13.58 -3.03
N THR A 80 0.37 -14.60 -3.48
CA THR A 80 0.82 -15.50 -4.55
C THR A 80 0.91 -14.76 -5.88
N ALA A 81 1.53 -15.37 -6.89
CA ALA A 81 1.52 -14.83 -8.26
C ALA A 81 0.08 -14.59 -8.76
N LYS A 82 -0.85 -15.51 -8.44
CA LYS A 82 -2.27 -15.34 -8.78
C LYS A 82 -2.90 -14.16 -8.04
N ASP A 83 -2.70 -14.05 -6.74
CA ASP A 83 -3.22 -12.91 -5.97
C ASP A 83 -2.67 -11.58 -6.51
N THR A 84 -1.39 -11.56 -6.91
CA THR A 84 -0.75 -10.38 -7.53
C THR A 84 -1.45 -9.99 -8.83
N LEU A 85 -1.72 -10.94 -9.72
CA LEU A 85 -2.45 -10.68 -10.96
C LEU A 85 -3.85 -10.14 -10.70
N ASP A 86 -4.61 -10.78 -9.80
CA ASP A 86 -5.97 -10.38 -9.44
C ASP A 86 -5.99 -8.96 -8.82
N LEU A 87 -5.02 -8.65 -7.94
CA LEU A 87 -4.89 -7.33 -7.31
C LEU A 87 -4.53 -6.23 -8.32
N TYR A 88 -3.62 -6.50 -9.26
CA TYR A 88 -3.25 -5.52 -10.29
C TYR A 88 -4.37 -5.31 -11.31
N GLU A 89 -5.20 -6.32 -11.62
CA GLU A 89 -6.40 -6.15 -12.44
C GLU A 89 -7.37 -5.15 -11.80
N ILE A 90 -7.69 -5.34 -10.50
CA ILE A 90 -8.56 -4.44 -9.75
C ILE A 90 -7.92 -3.05 -9.63
N ARG A 91 -6.63 -2.98 -9.27
CA ARG A 91 -5.91 -1.70 -9.15
C ARG A 91 -5.96 -0.90 -10.44
N THR A 92 -5.68 -1.55 -11.57
CA THR A 92 -5.69 -0.89 -12.87
C THR A 92 -7.06 -0.27 -13.19
N ALA A 93 -8.14 -0.98 -12.92
CA ALA A 93 -9.50 -0.47 -13.12
C ALA A 93 -9.77 0.77 -12.24
N LEU A 94 -9.37 0.73 -10.97
CA LEU A 94 -9.55 1.84 -10.04
C LEU A 94 -8.67 3.05 -10.38
N GLU A 95 -7.39 2.82 -10.74
CA GLU A 95 -6.48 3.90 -11.14
C GLU A 95 -6.93 4.59 -12.44
N PHE A 96 -7.58 3.86 -13.36
CA PHE A 96 -8.17 4.47 -14.55
C PHE A 96 -9.28 5.46 -14.18
N ILE A 97 -10.12 5.13 -13.19
CA ILE A 97 -11.13 6.07 -12.70
C ILE A 97 -10.46 7.31 -12.09
N SER A 98 -9.36 7.13 -11.34
CA SER A 98 -8.58 8.25 -10.78
C SER A 98 -8.10 9.20 -11.88
N VAL A 99 -7.38 8.69 -12.88
CA VAL A 99 -6.80 9.54 -13.93
C VAL A 99 -7.88 10.20 -14.82
N GLU A 100 -9.02 9.54 -15.04
CA GLU A 100 -10.16 10.14 -15.75
C GLU A 100 -10.73 11.35 -15.02
N HIS A 101 -10.97 11.22 -13.71
CA HIS A 101 -11.47 12.31 -12.88
C HIS A 101 -10.46 13.47 -12.84
N LEU A 102 -9.18 13.16 -12.72
CA LEU A 102 -8.11 14.17 -12.69
C LEU A 102 -7.93 14.86 -14.03
N CYS A 103 -8.08 14.17 -15.15
CA CYS A 103 -8.07 14.81 -16.48
C CYS A 103 -9.24 15.80 -16.64
N ALA A 104 -10.42 15.50 -16.08
CA ALA A 104 -11.55 16.41 -16.11
C ALA A 104 -11.27 17.70 -15.30
N ASN A 105 -10.62 17.59 -14.15
CA ASN A 105 -10.27 18.72 -13.29
C ASN A 105 -8.88 18.54 -12.63
N PRO A 106 -7.77 18.81 -13.36
CA PRO A 106 -6.43 18.59 -12.86
C PRO A 106 -6.08 19.50 -11.66
N PRO A 107 -5.63 18.97 -10.53
CA PRO A 107 -5.09 19.77 -9.42
C PRO A 107 -3.65 20.21 -9.80
N ARG A 108 -3.54 21.25 -10.62
CA ARG A 108 -2.31 21.63 -11.34
C ARG A 108 -1.10 21.86 -10.42
N ASP A 109 -1.28 22.58 -9.32
CA ASP A 109 -0.17 22.95 -8.44
C ASP A 109 0.46 21.70 -7.80
N ILE A 110 -0.39 20.78 -7.32
CA ILE A 110 0.04 19.52 -6.71
C ILE A 110 0.72 18.61 -7.74
N LEU A 111 0.14 18.50 -8.94
CA LEU A 111 0.73 17.68 -10.01
C LEU A 111 2.08 18.24 -10.49
N LEU A 112 2.24 19.56 -10.57
CA LEU A 112 3.52 20.18 -10.92
C LEU A 112 4.57 20.00 -9.82
N GLN A 113 4.17 20.05 -8.54
CA GLN A 113 5.05 19.73 -7.44
C GLN A 113 5.56 18.28 -7.53
N LEU A 114 4.63 17.31 -7.63
CA LEU A 114 4.99 15.89 -7.77
C LEU A 114 5.90 15.65 -8.99
N ARG A 115 5.60 16.31 -10.11
CA ARG A 115 6.42 16.21 -11.31
C ARG A 115 7.86 16.66 -11.04
N GLY A 116 8.04 17.78 -10.33
CA GLY A 116 9.37 18.29 -9.93
C GLY A 116 10.12 17.31 -9.04
N GLU A 117 9.42 16.73 -8.07
CA GLU A 117 10.02 15.72 -7.16
C GLU A 117 10.50 14.47 -7.93
N PHE A 118 9.71 13.99 -8.90
CA PHE A 118 10.13 12.86 -9.74
C PHE A 118 11.28 13.19 -10.69
N ASP A 119 11.40 14.44 -11.16
CA ASP A 119 12.48 14.85 -12.05
C ASP A 119 13.85 14.86 -11.34
N GLU A 120 13.86 14.98 -10.01
CA GLU A 120 15.07 14.92 -9.17
C GLU A 120 15.55 13.49 -8.88
N VAL A 121 14.79 12.46 -9.23
CA VAL A 121 15.12 11.07 -8.90
C VAL A 121 16.37 10.61 -9.63
N SER A 122 17.34 10.07 -8.87
CA SER A 122 18.53 9.40 -9.39
C SER A 122 18.62 7.94 -8.94
N ASN A 123 19.50 7.18 -9.56
CA ASN A 123 19.72 5.78 -9.18
C ASN A 123 20.31 5.62 -7.78
N ASP A 124 20.95 6.66 -7.23
CA ASP A 124 21.57 6.66 -5.90
C ASP A 124 20.56 6.90 -4.77
N TRP A 125 19.30 7.18 -5.11
CA TRP A 125 18.26 7.35 -4.10
C TRP A 125 18.06 6.06 -3.30
N ASP A 126 17.83 6.24 -2.00
CA ASP A 126 17.40 5.14 -1.13
C ASP A 126 16.09 4.51 -1.62
N ALA A 127 16.02 3.19 -1.56
CA ALA A 127 14.88 2.43 -2.08
C ALA A 127 13.58 2.74 -1.31
N ASN A 128 13.67 2.91 0.02
CA ASN A 128 12.49 3.20 0.84
C ASN A 128 12.00 4.63 0.59
N ARG A 129 12.92 5.59 0.38
CA ARG A 129 12.56 6.96 -0.01
C ARG A 129 11.79 6.96 -1.33
N PHE A 130 12.27 6.21 -2.34
CA PHE A 130 11.58 6.11 -3.62
C PHE A 130 10.21 5.44 -3.48
N MET A 131 10.11 4.36 -2.67
CA MET A 131 8.84 3.69 -2.41
C MET A 131 7.83 4.62 -1.74
N THR A 132 8.26 5.40 -0.76
CA THR A 132 7.37 6.38 -0.09
C THR A 132 6.81 7.36 -1.11
N MET A 133 7.66 7.91 -1.97
CA MET A 133 7.25 8.85 -3.01
C MET A 133 6.29 8.22 -4.03
N ASP A 134 6.50 6.96 -4.42
CA ASP A 134 5.59 6.23 -5.29
C ASP A 134 4.21 6.00 -4.63
N VAL A 135 4.18 5.62 -3.36
CA VAL A 135 2.92 5.48 -2.59
C VAL A 135 2.21 6.83 -2.48
N ASP A 136 2.93 7.89 -2.16
CA ASP A 136 2.39 9.25 -2.04
C ASP A 136 1.81 9.76 -3.37
N PHE A 137 2.44 9.41 -4.50
CA PHE A 137 1.91 9.71 -5.83
C PHE A 137 0.52 9.10 -6.04
N HIS A 138 0.39 7.79 -5.92
CA HIS A 138 -0.89 7.10 -6.13
C HIS A 138 -1.96 7.55 -5.12
N THR A 139 -1.58 7.74 -3.86
CA THR A 139 -2.47 8.25 -2.82
C THR A 139 -2.93 9.68 -3.13
N THR A 140 -2.07 10.52 -3.66
CA THR A 140 -2.41 11.88 -4.06
C THR A 140 -3.38 11.87 -5.25
N LEU A 141 -3.17 11.01 -6.24
CA LEU A 141 -4.11 10.87 -7.36
C LEU A 141 -5.49 10.43 -6.87
N SER A 142 -5.58 9.40 -6.01
CA SER A 142 -6.86 8.89 -5.51
C SER A 142 -7.63 9.93 -4.69
N LYS A 143 -6.95 10.64 -3.79
CA LYS A 143 -7.55 11.70 -2.96
C LYS A 143 -8.10 12.86 -3.78
N HIS A 144 -7.41 13.25 -4.85
CA HIS A 144 -7.83 14.36 -5.70
C HIS A 144 -8.82 13.97 -6.81
N ALA A 145 -9.10 12.67 -6.96
CA ALA A 145 -10.16 12.18 -7.84
C ALA A 145 -11.58 12.51 -7.32
N ASN A 146 -11.70 13.07 -6.11
CA ASN A 146 -12.96 13.48 -5.50
C ASN A 146 -14.01 12.34 -5.42
N ASN A 147 -13.55 11.13 -5.12
CA ASN A 147 -14.37 9.95 -4.91
C ASN A 147 -13.87 9.16 -3.70
N SER A 148 -14.51 9.36 -2.54
CA SER A 148 -14.09 8.76 -1.28
C SER A 148 -14.10 7.23 -1.26
N TYR A 149 -14.99 6.59 -2.03
CA TYR A 149 -15.01 5.12 -2.15
C TYR A 149 -13.87 4.62 -3.01
N LEU A 150 -13.51 5.35 -4.06
CA LEU A 150 -12.33 5.05 -4.88
C LEU A 150 -11.05 5.11 -4.04
N ASP A 151 -10.87 6.20 -3.27
CA ASP A 151 -9.73 6.38 -2.37
C ASP A 151 -9.64 5.24 -1.36
N PHE A 152 -10.76 4.92 -0.68
CA PHE A 152 -10.84 3.81 0.26
C PHE A 152 -10.46 2.45 -0.34
N MET A 153 -10.91 2.15 -1.56
CA MET A 153 -10.59 0.89 -2.23
C MET A 153 -9.12 0.84 -2.67
N LEU A 154 -8.59 1.94 -3.23
CA LEU A 154 -7.18 2.03 -3.63
C LEU A 154 -6.23 1.95 -2.44
N GLU A 155 -6.57 2.55 -1.29
CA GLU A 155 -5.80 2.42 -0.06
C GLU A 155 -5.67 0.95 0.36
N ARG A 156 -6.76 0.17 0.34
CA ARG A 156 -6.76 -1.25 0.71
C ARG A 156 -5.94 -2.11 -0.24
N VAL A 157 -6.15 -1.95 -1.54
CA VAL A 157 -5.38 -2.69 -2.56
C VAL A 157 -3.91 -2.29 -2.50
N GLY A 158 -3.62 -0.99 -2.36
CA GLY A 158 -2.27 -0.45 -2.24
C GLY A 158 -1.53 -1.00 -1.02
N ALA A 159 -2.18 -1.09 0.14
CA ALA A 159 -1.58 -1.62 1.35
C ALA A 159 -1.14 -3.09 1.19
N ILE A 160 -1.96 -3.93 0.56
CA ILE A 160 -1.59 -5.33 0.29
C ILE A 160 -0.41 -5.40 -0.68
N LEU A 161 -0.44 -4.62 -1.76
CA LEU A 161 0.63 -4.60 -2.77
C LEU A 161 1.94 -4.01 -2.22
N GLN A 162 1.88 -3.06 -1.29
CA GLN A 162 3.07 -2.45 -0.70
C GLN A 162 3.94 -3.48 0.03
N ILE A 163 3.33 -4.46 0.72
CA ILE A 163 4.08 -5.56 1.36
C ILE A 163 4.96 -6.27 0.31
N CYS A 164 4.40 -6.56 -0.85
CA CYS A 164 5.10 -7.27 -1.92
C CYS A 164 6.15 -6.40 -2.59
N ARG A 165 5.82 -5.14 -2.84
CA ARG A 165 6.70 -4.16 -3.49
C ARG A 165 7.95 -3.86 -2.67
N HIS A 166 7.85 -3.92 -1.34
CA HIS A 166 9.01 -3.76 -0.46
C HIS A 166 10.13 -4.77 -0.82
N TYR A 167 9.77 -5.99 -1.18
CA TYR A 167 10.75 -7.02 -1.57
C TYR A 167 11.24 -6.86 -3.02
N ALA A 168 10.42 -6.36 -3.91
CA ALA A 168 10.77 -6.19 -5.32
C ALA A 168 11.50 -4.87 -5.62
N ILE A 169 11.50 -3.90 -4.71
CA ILE A 169 11.93 -2.52 -4.96
C ILE A 169 13.40 -2.39 -5.34
N GLY A 170 14.26 -3.32 -4.87
CA GLY A 170 15.67 -3.37 -5.26
C GLY A 170 15.89 -3.64 -6.75
N ASN A 171 14.87 -4.19 -7.44
CA ASN A 171 14.91 -4.55 -8.85
C ASN A 171 14.19 -3.53 -9.75
N ILE A 172 13.48 -2.55 -9.17
CA ILE A 172 12.78 -1.52 -9.95
C ILE A 172 13.78 -0.42 -10.32
N PRO A 173 13.98 -0.12 -11.61
CA PRO A 173 14.84 0.98 -12.03
C PRO A 173 14.17 2.32 -11.67
N LYS A 174 14.62 2.97 -10.60
CA LYS A 174 14.00 4.17 -10.03
C LYS A 174 13.81 5.28 -11.06
N VAL A 175 14.84 5.55 -11.87
CA VAL A 175 14.80 6.58 -12.93
C VAL A 175 13.79 6.24 -14.01
N SER A 176 13.64 4.97 -14.41
CA SER A 176 12.64 4.57 -15.40
C SER A 176 11.24 4.73 -14.87
N SER A 177 10.98 4.23 -13.65
CA SER A 177 9.68 4.36 -12.98
C SER A 177 9.30 5.83 -12.74
N SER A 178 10.29 6.67 -12.37
CA SER A 178 10.09 8.12 -12.24
C SER A 178 9.62 8.77 -13.54
N ARG A 179 10.21 8.41 -14.67
CA ARG A 179 9.77 8.90 -16.00
C ARG A 179 8.35 8.45 -16.36
N GLU A 180 7.96 7.25 -15.92
CA GLU A 180 6.57 6.77 -16.08
C GLU A 180 5.58 7.65 -15.29
N HIS A 181 5.91 7.99 -14.03
CA HIS A 181 5.09 8.90 -13.22
C HIS A 181 4.98 10.27 -13.86
N ILE A 182 6.10 10.85 -14.35
CA ILE A 182 6.10 12.12 -15.07
C ILE A 182 5.20 12.05 -16.31
N ALA A 183 5.27 10.96 -17.07
CA ALA A 183 4.43 10.80 -18.28
C ALA A 183 2.93 10.73 -17.94
N ILE A 184 2.57 10.10 -16.81
CA ILE A 184 1.18 10.08 -16.31
C ILE A 184 0.75 11.51 -15.92
N ILE A 185 1.57 12.23 -15.16
CA ILE A 185 1.28 13.61 -14.75
C ILE A 185 1.09 14.52 -15.97
N ASP A 186 2.00 14.46 -16.92
CA ASP A 186 1.94 15.28 -18.16
C ASP A 186 0.67 14.99 -18.98
N ALA A 187 0.24 13.73 -19.03
CA ALA A 187 -1.01 13.35 -19.69
C ALA A 187 -2.24 13.90 -18.95
N ILE A 188 -2.27 13.84 -17.60
CA ILE A 188 -3.36 14.43 -16.80
C ILE A 188 -3.40 15.95 -16.97
N LEU A 189 -2.24 16.64 -16.91
CA LEU A 189 -2.14 18.10 -17.09
C LEU A 189 -2.59 18.56 -18.45
N SER A 190 -2.38 17.74 -19.51
CA SER A 190 -2.86 17.99 -20.86
C SER A 190 -4.32 17.60 -21.09
N ARG A 191 -4.98 17.02 -20.08
CA ARG A 191 -6.35 16.50 -20.11
C ARG A 191 -6.57 15.40 -21.16
N ASP A 192 -5.52 14.67 -21.50
CA ASP A 192 -5.59 13.56 -22.44
C ASP A 192 -5.88 12.26 -21.69
N VAL A 193 -7.16 11.93 -21.55
CA VAL A 193 -7.65 10.73 -20.84
C VAL A 193 -7.09 9.46 -21.46
N GLY A 194 -7.03 9.38 -22.80
CA GLY A 194 -6.53 8.22 -23.51
C GLY A 194 -5.08 7.93 -23.17
N ARG A 195 -4.24 8.96 -23.26
CA ARG A 195 -2.82 8.90 -22.93
C ARG A 195 -2.58 8.67 -21.44
N ALA A 196 -3.37 9.28 -20.54
CA ALA A 196 -3.24 9.09 -19.11
C ALA A 196 -3.51 7.64 -18.72
N ARG A 197 -4.55 7.01 -19.27
CA ARG A 197 -4.86 5.58 -19.06
C ARG A 197 -3.77 4.67 -19.63
N GLU A 198 -3.26 4.99 -20.83
CA GLU A 198 -2.17 4.22 -21.44
C GLU A 198 -0.91 4.25 -20.57
N LYS A 199 -0.48 5.43 -20.14
CA LYS A 199 0.73 5.57 -19.29
C LYS A 199 0.55 4.96 -17.90
N MET A 200 -0.63 5.07 -17.31
CA MET A 200 -0.94 4.39 -16.04
C MET A 200 -0.90 2.86 -16.22
N ARG A 201 -1.43 2.33 -17.32
CA ARG A 201 -1.37 0.89 -17.62
C ARG A 201 0.07 0.40 -17.74
N GLU A 202 0.89 1.06 -18.57
CA GLU A 202 2.30 0.73 -18.76
C GLU A 202 3.06 0.68 -17.43
N HIS A 203 2.86 1.70 -16.59
CA HIS A 203 3.47 1.78 -15.26
C HIS A 203 3.06 0.62 -14.35
N LEU A 204 1.76 0.32 -14.27
CA LEU A 204 1.24 -0.75 -13.42
C LEU A 204 1.67 -2.14 -13.94
N GLU A 205 1.73 -2.35 -15.25
CA GLU A 205 2.23 -3.59 -15.85
C GLU A 205 3.71 -3.79 -15.53
N ASN A 206 4.55 -2.78 -15.69
CA ASN A 206 5.98 -2.85 -15.36
C ASN A 206 6.20 -3.19 -13.88
N THR A 207 5.43 -2.56 -12.99
CA THR A 207 5.53 -2.82 -11.54
C THR A 207 5.03 -4.23 -11.18
N ARG A 208 3.92 -4.69 -11.80
CA ARG A 208 3.39 -6.05 -11.65
C ARG A 208 4.42 -7.08 -12.07
N ASP A 209 5.01 -6.91 -13.24
CA ASP A 209 5.92 -7.88 -13.83
C ASP A 209 7.21 -8.00 -13.01
N ALA A 210 7.74 -6.88 -12.49
CA ALA A 210 8.86 -6.90 -11.56
C ALA A 210 8.54 -7.68 -10.26
N LEU A 211 7.31 -7.55 -9.75
CA LEU A 211 6.86 -8.28 -8.57
C LEU A 211 6.70 -9.78 -8.86
N LEU A 212 6.10 -10.14 -10.00
CA LEU A 212 5.96 -11.55 -10.41
C LEU A 212 7.32 -12.22 -10.63
N GLU A 213 8.28 -11.49 -11.20
CA GLU A 213 9.65 -11.98 -11.33
C GLU A 213 10.29 -12.24 -9.96
N TYR A 214 10.10 -11.32 -8.99
CA TYR A 214 10.57 -11.53 -7.63
C TYR A 214 9.95 -12.78 -7.01
N ILE A 215 8.62 -12.93 -7.05
CA ILE A 215 7.89 -14.09 -6.50
C ILE A 215 8.39 -15.40 -7.14
N SER A 216 8.64 -15.39 -8.43
CA SER A 216 9.13 -16.59 -9.14
C SER A 216 10.52 -17.05 -8.68
N ARG A 217 11.37 -16.11 -8.26
CA ARG A 217 12.73 -16.38 -7.76
C ARG A 217 12.76 -16.78 -6.28
N HIS A 218 11.68 -16.52 -5.55
CA HIS A 218 11.56 -16.74 -4.10
C HIS A 218 10.31 -17.56 -3.76
N PRO A 219 10.18 -18.80 -4.27
CA PRO A 219 8.99 -19.62 -4.08
C PRO A 219 8.72 -19.97 -2.60
N GLU A 220 9.77 -19.93 -1.75
CA GLU A 220 9.66 -20.15 -0.30
C GLU A 220 8.85 -19.06 0.42
N VAL A 221 8.68 -17.90 -0.20
CA VAL A 221 7.96 -16.79 0.39
C VAL A 221 6.45 -16.89 0.12
N ALA A 222 6.03 -17.65 -0.87
CA ALA A 222 4.62 -17.87 -1.19
C ALA A 222 4.01 -18.94 -0.27
N ILE A 223 3.28 -18.53 0.76
CA ILE A 223 2.50 -19.46 1.59
C ILE A 223 1.14 -19.68 0.92
N PRO A 224 0.79 -20.92 0.51
CA PRO A 224 -0.53 -21.20 -0.03
C PRO A 224 -1.62 -20.86 0.98
N LYS A 225 -2.69 -20.23 0.52
CA LYS A 225 -3.95 -20.14 1.28
C LYS A 225 -4.54 -21.56 1.31
N GLU A 226 -4.56 -22.22 2.48
CA GLU A 226 -5.37 -23.41 2.72
C GLU A 226 -6.81 -23.01 3.06
#